data_fc89271be39468a22d4b4db160b2e530
#
_entry.id   fc89271be39468a22d4b4db160b2e530
#
_cell.length_a   1.000
_cell.length_b   1.000
_cell.length_c   1.000
_cell.angle_alpha   90.00
_cell.angle_beta   90.00
_cell.angle_gamma   90.00
#
_symmetry.space_group_name_H-M   'P 1'
#
loop_
_entity.id
_entity.type
_entity.pdbx_description
1 polymer ?
#
loop_
_entity_poly.entity_id
_entity_poly.type
_entity_poly.pdbx_seq_one_letter_code
_entity_poly.pdbx_strand_id
1 'polypeptide(L)'
;MNKDIQIKLLQALLDEITKRYDYFIQLQNEAIRKTYEMAVKDHLTKLYNRMYLEDYLRHLIKMSKRDKAVFQILFIDLDNFKPINDIYGHEKGDQILKEVADFLRQKFRDYDIIARLGGDEFCVVLEEEIDQDRIEKIREEFEKTFSQYNLSFSYGIANSKELDYSKDEDNIIKDILKLADERMYKQKMQRKGWSFFHQPN
;
A
#
# COMPACT_ATOMS: atom_id res chain seq x y z
N MET A 1 34.20 52.91 -18.37
CA MET A 1 32.95 52.16 -18.56
C MET A 1 31.86 52.78 -17.68
N ASN A 2 30.70 53.13 -18.24
CA ASN A 2 29.65 53.85 -17.52
C ASN A 2 29.10 52.95 -16.39
N LYS A 3 28.97 53.49 -15.15
CA LYS A 3 28.47 52.73 -13.98
C LYS A 3 27.10 52.09 -14.22
N ASP A 4 26.24 52.78 -14.98
CA ASP A 4 24.88 52.24 -15.31
C ASP A 4 24.95 51.00 -16.21
N ILE A 5 25.92 50.93 -17.13
CA ILE A 5 26.13 49.74 -17.97
C ILE A 5 26.66 48.56 -17.11
N GLN A 6 27.54 48.83 -16.14
CA GLN A 6 28.04 47.82 -15.23
C GLN A 6 26.92 47.25 -14.35
N ILE A 7 26.03 48.09 -13.82
CA ILE A 7 24.90 47.68 -12.99
C ILE A 7 23.94 46.80 -13.81
N LYS A 8 23.57 47.21 -15.04
CA LYS A 8 22.71 46.42 -15.92
C LYS A 8 23.32 45.07 -16.27
N LEU A 9 24.63 45.02 -16.52
CA LEU A 9 25.33 43.76 -16.81
C LEU A 9 25.33 42.84 -15.60
N LEU A 10 25.61 43.38 -14.39
CA LEU A 10 25.56 42.59 -13.15
C LEU A 10 24.16 42.06 -12.84
N GLN A 11 23.11 42.86 -13.06
CA GLN A 11 21.74 42.42 -12.90
C GLN A 11 21.40 41.27 -13.88
N ALA A 12 21.75 41.41 -15.16
CA ALA A 12 21.51 40.36 -16.16
C ALA A 12 22.26 39.06 -15.84
N LEU A 13 23.52 39.17 -15.34
CA LEU A 13 24.28 38.01 -14.89
C LEU A 13 23.63 37.35 -13.65
N LEU A 14 23.19 38.16 -12.70
CA LEU A 14 22.50 37.64 -11.51
C LEU A 14 21.22 36.92 -11.88
N ASP A 15 20.41 37.49 -12.76
CA ASP A 15 19.17 36.85 -13.25
C ASP A 15 19.46 35.53 -13.96
N GLU A 16 20.50 35.48 -14.79
CA GLU A 16 20.90 34.25 -15.49
C GLU A 16 21.39 33.17 -14.50
N ILE A 17 22.20 33.54 -13.52
CA ILE A 17 22.69 32.65 -12.47
C ILE A 17 21.50 32.09 -11.65
N THR A 18 20.58 33.00 -11.26
CA THR A 18 19.38 32.59 -10.49
C THR A 18 18.55 31.59 -11.26
N LYS A 19 18.26 31.84 -12.55
CA LYS A 19 17.51 30.90 -13.40
C LYS A 19 18.20 29.54 -13.51
N ARG A 20 19.53 29.51 -13.68
CA ARG A 20 20.29 28.24 -13.76
C ARG A 20 20.28 27.51 -12.44
N TYR A 21 20.38 28.24 -11.33
CA TYR A 21 20.32 27.65 -10.00
C TYR A 21 18.94 27.04 -9.72
N ASP A 22 17.86 27.77 -10.01
CA ASP A 22 16.49 27.29 -9.86
C ASP A 22 16.23 26.00 -10.69
N TYR A 23 16.69 26.00 -11.94
CA TYR A 23 16.61 24.83 -12.81
C TYR A 23 17.38 23.63 -12.22
N PHE A 24 18.58 23.85 -11.71
CA PHE A 24 19.39 22.80 -11.08
C PHE A 24 18.71 22.23 -9.82
N ILE A 25 18.15 23.08 -8.96
CA ILE A 25 17.39 22.67 -7.78
C ILE A 25 16.15 21.84 -8.18
N GLN A 26 15.44 22.24 -9.22
CA GLN A 26 14.29 21.47 -9.73
C GLN A 26 14.71 20.07 -10.18
N LEU A 27 15.80 19.95 -10.94
CA LEU A 27 16.34 18.66 -11.37
C LEU A 27 16.74 17.77 -10.19
N GLN A 28 17.41 18.34 -9.19
CA GLN A 28 17.79 17.59 -8.00
C GLN A 28 16.58 17.11 -7.21
N ASN A 29 15.60 17.97 -6.99
CA ASN A 29 14.36 17.61 -6.28
C ASN A 29 13.60 16.50 -7.02
N GLU A 30 13.54 16.57 -8.34
CA GLU A 30 12.90 15.52 -9.15
C GLU A 30 13.66 14.18 -9.06
N ALA A 31 14.98 14.21 -9.10
CA ALA A 31 15.81 13.01 -8.93
C ALA A 31 15.63 12.38 -7.55
N ILE A 32 15.64 13.21 -6.49
CA ILE A 32 15.38 12.75 -5.11
C ILE A 32 13.99 12.14 -5.01
N ARG A 33 12.96 12.79 -5.54
CA ARG A 33 11.59 12.27 -5.53
C ARG A 33 11.49 10.93 -6.24
N LYS A 34 12.06 10.80 -7.44
CA LYS A 34 12.08 9.54 -8.19
C LYS A 34 12.78 8.43 -7.41
N THR A 35 13.93 8.74 -6.82
CA THR A 35 14.69 7.77 -6.01
C THR A 35 13.88 7.32 -4.80
N TYR A 36 13.22 8.25 -4.11
CA TYR A 36 12.35 7.93 -2.99
C TYR A 36 11.17 7.06 -3.42
N GLU A 37 10.46 7.44 -4.49
CA GLU A 37 9.34 6.66 -5.02
C GLU A 37 9.78 5.23 -5.40
N MET A 38 10.95 5.06 -6.03
CA MET A 38 11.48 3.74 -6.35
C MET A 38 11.81 2.90 -5.11
N ALA A 39 12.24 3.55 -4.03
CA ALA A 39 12.57 2.86 -2.78
C ALA A 39 11.34 2.42 -1.99
N VAL A 40 10.24 3.21 -2.01
CA VAL A 40 9.08 2.99 -1.12
C VAL A 40 7.84 2.43 -1.83
N LYS A 41 7.83 2.40 -3.17
CA LYS A 41 6.68 1.92 -3.94
C LYS A 41 6.93 0.56 -4.59
N ASP A 42 5.86 -0.25 -4.70
CA ASP A 42 5.83 -1.41 -5.57
C ASP A 42 5.91 -0.97 -7.04
N HIS A 43 6.79 -1.56 -7.79
CA HIS A 43 7.08 -1.14 -9.17
C HIS A 43 5.88 -1.32 -10.12
N LEU A 44 5.03 -2.34 -9.87
CA LEU A 44 3.90 -2.69 -10.72
C LEU A 44 2.67 -1.84 -10.40
N THR A 45 2.26 -1.84 -9.13
CA THR A 45 0.99 -1.26 -8.67
C THR A 45 1.10 0.18 -8.19
N LYS A 46 2.32 0.66 -7.93
CA LYS A 46 2.59 1.98 -7.33
C LYS A 46 1.96 2.17 -5.93
N LEU A 47 1.48 1.10 -5.31
CA LEU A 47 1.20 1.08 -3.87
C LEU A 47 2.51 1.12 -3.08
N TYR A 48 2.44 1.30 -1.78
CA TYR A 48 3.63 1.14 -0.96
C TYR A 48 4.14 -0.30 -1.03
N ASN A 49 5.45 -0.49 -0.88
CA ASN A 49 6.06 -1.82 -0.82
C ASN A 49 6.14 -2.32 0.64
N ARG A 50 6.57 -3.57 0.82
CA ARG A 50 6.76 -4.20 2.14
C ARG A 50 7.68 -3.38 3.05
N MET A 51 8.78 -2.85 2.50
CA MET A 51 9.76 -2.10 3.28
C MET A 51 9.14 -0.84 3.91
N TYR A 52 8.41 -0.06 3.11
CA TYR A 52 7.72 1.12 3.63
C TYR A 52 6.65 0.76 4.66
N LEU A 53 5.88 -0.32 4.42
CA LEU A 53 4.89 -0.80 5.38
C LEU A 53 5.53 -1.11 6.75
N GLU A 54 6.64 -1.84 6.76
CA GLU A 54 7.34 -2.21 8.00
C GLU A 54 7.91 -0.97 8.72
N ASP A 55 8.45 0.01 7.98
CA ASP A 55 8.92 1.27 8.56
C ASP A 55 7.78 2.11 9.14
N TYR A 56 6.64 2.16 8.45
CA TYR A 56 5.45 2.85 8.94
C TYR A 56 4.88 2.19 10.19
N LEU A 57 4.77 0.86 10.21
CA LEU A 57 4.34 0.10 11.40
C LEU A 57 5.29 0.33 12.59
N ARG A 58 6.60 0.39 12.35
CA ARG A 58 7.58 0.70 13.40
C ARG A 58 7.32 2.08 14.02
N HIS A 59 6.99 3.06 13.19
CA HIS A 59 6.61 4.39 13.68
C HIS A 59 5.32 4.34 14.53
N LEU A 60 4.26 3.69 14.03
CA LEU A 60 2.99 3.55 14.77
C LEU A 60 3.16 2.80 16.09
N ILE A 61 3.95 1.72 16.12
CA ILE A 61 4.25 0.97 17.35
C ILE A 61 4.93 1.87 18.39
N LYS A 62 5.90 2.69 17.99
CA LYS A 62 6.54 3.66 18.89
C LYS A 62 5.55 4.68 19.44
N MET A 63 4.64 5.19 18.59
CA MET A 63 3.57 6.08 19.05
C MET A 63 2.62 5.37 19.99
N SER A 64 2.21 4.13 19.68
CA SER A 64 1.32 3.35 20.55
C SER A 64 1.93 3.06 21.91
N LYS A 65 3.24 2.78 21.97
CA LYS A 65 3.97 2.63 23.25
C LYS A 65 3.91 3.89 24.12
N ARG A 66 3.95 5.08 23.51
CA ARG A 66 3.97 6.36 24.20
C ARG A 66 2.57 6.90 24.50
N ASP A 67 1.73 6.96 23.48
CA ASP A 67 0.47 7.73 23.49
C ASP A 67 -0.78 6.83 23.46
N LYS A 68 -0.61 5.49 23.50
CA LYS A 68 -1.68 4.50 23.36
C LYS A 68 -2.50 4.65 22.06
N ALA A 69 -1.88 5.17 21.00
CA ALA A 69 -2.51 5.23 19.68
C ALA A 69 -2.91 3.83 19.24
N VAL A 70 -4.11 3.71 18.65
CA VAL A 70 -4.65 2.43 18.19
C VAL A 70 -4.61 2.42 16.67
N PHE A 71 -4.17 1.30 16.09
CA PHE A 71 -4.23 1.06 14.67
C PHE A 71 -4.64 -0.38 14.39
N GLN A 72 -5.11 -0.63 13.19
CA GLN A 72 -5.40 -1.97 12.68
C GLN A 72 -4.65 -2.24 11.40
N ILE A 73 -4.38 -3.50 11.12
CA ILE A 73 -3.97 -3.94 9.80
C ILE A 73 -5.01 -4.89 9.21
N LEU A 74 -5.24 -4.73 7.93
CA LEU A 74 -6.06 -5.60 7.10
C LEU A 74 -5.14 -6.30 6.11
N PHE A 75 -4.88 -7.58 6.31
CA PHE A 75 -4.13 -8.42 5.37
C PHE A 75 -5.09 -8.99 4.33
N ILE A 76 -4.77 -8.90 3.06
CA ILE A 76 -5.61 -9.30 1.93
C ILE A 76 -4.81 -10.22 1.01
N ASP A 77 -5.42 -11.31 0.58
CA ASP A 77 -4.90 -12.25 -0.41
C ASP A 77 -5.97 -12.47 -1.49
N LEU A 78 -5.62 -12.36 -2.76
CA LEU A 78 -6.56 -12.53 -3.87
C LEU A 78 -6.88 -14.01 -4.08
N ASP A 79 -8.15 -14.34 -4.00
CA ASP A 79 -8.64 -15.68 -4.30
C ASP A 79 -8.79 -15.86 -5.81
N ASN A 80 -8.31 -17.00 -6.33
CA ASN A 80 -8.36 -17.36 -7.76
C ASN A 80 -7.47 -16.51 -8.68
N PHE A 81 -6.45 -15.82 -8.16
CA PHE A 81 -5.53 -15.04 -9.00
C PHE A 81 -4.61 -15.93 -9.85
N LYS A 82 -4.11 -17.06 -9.29
CA LYS A 82 -3.26 -17.98 -10.05
C LYS A 82 -3.94 -18.52 -11.33
N PRO A 83 -5.20 -19.01 -11.31
CA PRO A 83 -5.91 -19.38 -12.54
C PRO A 83 -5.97 -18.29 -13.61
N ILE A 84 -6.01 -17.02 -13.22
CA ILE A 84 -5.99 -15.92 -14.18
C ILE A 84 -4.66 -15.89 -14.93
N ASN A 85 -3.54 -15.99 -14.22
CA ASN A 85 -2.22 -16.08 -14.85
C ASN A 85 -2.10 -17.31 -15.77
N ASP A 86 -2.61 -18.44 -15.34
CA ASP A 86 -2.54 -19.71 -16.09
C ASP A 86 -3.39 -19.66 -17.38
N ILE A 87 -4.52 -18.97 -17.38
CA ILE A 87 -5.45 -18.85 -18.52
C ILE A 87 -5.10 -17.69 -19.45
N TYR A 88 -4.83 -16.50 -18.88
CA TYR A 88 -4.72 -15.25 -19.63
C TYR A 88 -3.28 -14.73 -19.76
N GLY A 89 -2.31 -15.40 -19.09
CA GLY A 89 -0.90 -15.00 -19.06
C GLY A 89 -0.58 -13.93 -18.01
N HIS A 90 0.72 -13.83 -17.69
CA HIS A 90 1.23 -12.92 -16.64
C HIS A 90 0.98 -11.43 -16.95
N GLU A 91 1.02 -11.03 -18.22
CA GLU A 91 0.74 -9.62 -18.59
C GLU A 91 -0.70 -9.21 -18.21
N LYS A 92 -1.66 -10.12 -18.38
CA LYS A 92 -3.03 -9.88 -17.96
C LYS A 92 -3.17 -9.88 -16.44
N GLY A 93 -2.47 -10.78 -15.75
CA GLY A 93 -2.38 -10.77 -14.29
C GLY A 93 -1.82 -9.46 -13.75
N ASP A 94 -0.76 -8.95 -14.34
CA ASP A 94 -0.15 -7.66 -13.99
C ASP A 94 -1.12 -6.49 -14.20
N GLN A 95 -1.90 -6.51 -15.28
CA GLN A 95 -2.96 -5.52 -15.51
C GLN A 95 -4.03 -5.58 -14.41
N ILE A 96 -4.49 -6.78 -14.05
CA ILE A 96 -5.50 -6.97 -13.00
C ILE A 96 -4.96 -6.52 -11.64
N LEU A 97 -3.68 -6.78 -11.32
CA LEU A 97 -3.08 -6.28 -10.08
C LEU A 97 -3.05 -4.75 -9.99
N LYS A 98 -2.86 -4.05 -11.12
CA LYS A 98 -2.98 -2.58 -11.18
C LYS A 98 -4.42 -2.13 -10.94
N GLU A 99 -5.39 -2.78 -11.59
CA GLU A 99 -6.82 -2.50 -11.40
C GLU A 99 -7.27 -2.75 -9.94
N VAL A 100 -6.77 -3.82 -9.30
CA VAL A 100 -6.98 -4.11 -7.87
C VAL A 100 -6.40 -3.00 -7.00
N ALA A 101 -5.18 -2.54 -7.29
CA ALA A 101 -4.56 -1.45 -6.56
C ALA A 101 -5.37 -0.15 -6.65
N ASP A 102 -5.89 0.17 -7.83
CA ASP A 102 -6.74 1.34 -8.03
C ASP A 102 -8.10 1.20 -7.33
N PHE A 103 -8.68 0.00 -7.33
CA PHE A 103 -9.87 -0.30 -6.55
C PHE A 103 -9.63 -0.07 -5.05
N LEU A 104 -8.55 -0.61 -4.48
CA LEU A 104 -8.24 -0.43 -3.07
C LEU A 104 -8.05 1.06 -2.72
N ARG A 105 -7.36 1.85 -3.55
CA ARG A 105 -7.22 3.31 -3.34
C ARG A 105 -8.56 4.03 -3.26
N GLN A 106 -9.57 3.58 -4.00
CA GLN A 106 -10.92 4.19 -3.98
C GLN A 106 -11.72 3.80 -2.72
N LYS A 107 -11.39 2.68 -2.07
CA LYS A 107 -12.15 2.17 -0.92
C LYS A 107 -11.61 2.60 0.42
N PHE A 108 -10.34 2.97 0.48
CA PHE A 108 -9.66 3.45 1.67
C PHE A 108 -9.34 4.93 1.54
N ARG A 109 -9.08 5.59 2.67
CA ARG A 109 -8.85 7.03 2.75
C ARG A 109 -7.41 7.38 2.35
N ASP A 110 -7.15 8.62 1.98
CA ASP A 110 -5.82 9.08 1.54
C ASP A 110 -4.72 8.91 2.61
N TYR A 111 -5.10 8.90 3.89
CA TYR A 111 -4.19 8.70 5.01
C TYR A 111 -4.01 7.21 5.40
N ASP A 112 -4.84 6.31 4.90
CA ASP A 112 -4.64 4.88 5.07
C ASP A 112 -3.45 4.42 4.21
N ILE A 113 -2.58 3.60 4.78
CA ILE A 113 -1.43 3.07 4.03
C ILE A 113 -1.84 1.77 3.35
N ILE A 114 -1.78 1.77 2.04
CA ILE A 114 -2.03 0.57 1.23
C ILE A 114 -0.71 0.10 0.64
N ALA A 115 -0.32 -1.12 0.96
CA ALA A 115 0.91 -1.74 0.50
C ALA A 115 0.64 -3.04 -0.25
N ARG A 116 1.50 -3.36 -1.24
CA ARG A 116 1.59 -4.70 -1.83
C ARG A 116 2.82 -5.40 -1.26
N LEU A 117 2.61 -6.59 -0.69
CA LEU A 117 3.66 -7.35 -0.03
C LEU A 117 4.44 -8.25 -0.99
N GLY A 118 3.80 -8.66 -2.08
CA GLY A 118 4.34 -9.51 -3.13
C GLY A 118 3.23 -10.35 -3.76
N GLY A 119 3.42 -10.85 -4.97
CA GLY A 119 2.42 -11.69 -5.64
C GLY A 119 1.02 -11.05 -5.65
N ASP A 120 0.09 -11.70 -5.01
CA ASP A 120 -1.32 -11.34 -4.85
C ASP A 120 -1.70 -10.90 -3.43
N GLU A 121 -0.69 -10.58 -2.59
CA GLU A 121 -0.87 -10.17 -1.20
C GLU A 121 -0.80 -8.65 -1.04
N PHE A 122 -1.79 -8.09 -0.32
CA PHE A 122 -1.87 -6.67 0.02
C PHE A 122 -2.06 -6.48 1.52
N CYS A 123 -1.69 -5.32 2.03
CA CYS A 123 -1.93 -4.95 3.42
C CYS A 123 -2.39 -3.49 3.48
N VAL A 124 -3.41 -3.23 4.30
CA VAL A 124 -3.86 -1.87 4.59
C VAL A 124 -3.65 -1.59 6.06
N VAL A 125 -3.01 -0.46 6.38
CA VAL A 125 -2.88 0.04 7.74
C VAL A 125 -3.88 1.15 7.96
N LEU A 126 -4.68 1.02 9.01
CA LEU A 126 -5.80 1.90 9.36
C LEU A 126 -5.54 2.49 10.75
N GLU A 127 -5.58 3.79 10.88
CA GLU A 127 -5.50 4.48 12.19
C GLU A 127 -6.85 4.56 12.90
N GLU A 128 -7.93 4.12 12.25
CA GLU A 128 -9.27 3.98 12.82
C GLU A 128 -9.72 2.52 12.76
N GLU A 129 -10.57 2.13 13.71
CA GLU A 129 -11.14 0.77 13.67
C GLU A 129 -12.14 0.64 12.51
N ILE A 130 -11.95 -0.41 11.72
CA ILE A 130 -12.87 -0.81 10.67
C ILE A 130 -13.65 -2.03 11.11
N ASP A 131 -14.96 -2.03 10.91
CA ASP A 131 -15.79 -3.17 11.19
C ASP A 131 -15.80 -4.20 10.04
N GLN A 132 -16.17 -5.43 10.36
CA GLN A 132 -16.23 -6.50 9.37
C GLN A 132 -17.29 -6.23 8.30
N ASP A 133 -18.41 -5.61 8.64
CA ASP A 133 -19.51 -5.33 7.69
C ASP A 133 -19.03 -4.37 6.59
N ARG A 134 -18.17 -3.41 6.92
CA ARG A 134 -17.58 -2.52 5.92
C ARG A 134 -16.65 -3.27 4.99
N ILE A 135 -15.81 -4.19 5.51
CA ILE A 135 -14.92 -4.99 4.67
C ILE A 135 -15.72 -5.94 3.78
N GLU A 136 -16.79 -6.57 4.31
CA GLU A 136 -17.66 -7.44 3.51
C GLU A 136 -18.31 -6.68 2.35
N LYS A 137 -18.78 -5.45 2.57
CA LYS A 137 -19.31 -4.59 1.50
C LYS A 137 -18.24 -4.27 0.44
N ILE A 138 -17.01 -3.95 0.87
CA ILE A 138 -15.89 -3.73 -0.05
C ILE A 138 -15.63 -4.99 -0.88
N ARG A 139 -15.69 -6.18 -0.25
CA ARG A 139 -15.49 -7.45 -0.95
C ARG A 139 -16.61 -7.73 -1.95
N GLU A 140 -17.87 -7.50 -1.60
CA GLU A 140 -18.98 -7.66 -2.53
C GLU A 140 -18.85 -6.75 -3.76
N GLU A 141 -18.42 -5.51 -3.56
CA GLU A 141 -18.16 -4.58 -4.65
C GLU A 141 -16.96 -5.02 -5.49
N PHE A 142 -15.92 -5.57 -4.87
CA PHE A 142 -14.78 -6.15 -5.54
C PHE A 142 -15.18 -7.33 -6.42
N GLU A 143 -15.95 -8.28 -5.88
CA GLU A 143 -16.43 -9.45 -6.61
C GLU A 143 -17.31 -9.05 -7.81
N LYS A 144 -18.14 -8.02 -7.68
CA LYS A 144 -18.90 -7.45 -8.80
C LYS A 144 -18.00 -6.84 -9.87
N THR A 145 -17.00 -6.06 -9.45
CA THR A 145 -16.06 -5.37 -10.35
C THR A 145 -15.23 -6.36 -11.17
N PHE A 146 -14.77 -7.43 -10.53
CA PHE A 146 -13.91 -8.45 -11.12
C PHE A 146 -14.65 -9.76 -11.44
N SER A 147 -15.97 -9.71 -11.58
CA SER A 147 -16.83 -10.90 -11.78
C SER A 147 -16.45 -11.72 -13.02
N GLN A 148 -16.01 -11.06 -14.11
CA GLN A 148 -15.57 -11.73 -15.34
C GLN A 148 -14.36 -12.66 -15.15
N TYR A 149 -13.57 -12.45 -14.08
CA TYR A 149 -12.41 -13.26 -13.73
C TYR A 149 -12.67 -14.21 -12.57
N ASN A 150 -13.89 -14.20 -12.01
CA ASN A 150 -14.21 -14.92 -10.78
C ASN A 150 -13.18 -14.63 -9.65
N LEU A 151 -12.72 -13.37 -9.57
CA LEU A 151 -11.73 -12.92 -8.61
C LEU A 151 -12.45 -12.43 -7.35
N SER A 152 -11.95 -12.85 -6.20
CA SER A 152 -12.37 -12.40 -4.88
C SER A 152 -11.15 -12.16 -4.02
N PHE A 153 -11.33 -11.86 -2.75
CA PHE A 153 -10.24 -11.85 -1.80
C PHE A 153 -10.66 -12.43 -0.44
N SER A 154 -9.68 -13.02 0.23
CA SER A 154 -9.75 -13.38 1.64
C SER A 154 -8.97 -12.36 2.47
N TYR A 155 -9.40 -12.12 3.71
CA TYR A 155 -8.76 -11.11 4.55
C TYR A 155 -8.67 -11.53 6.03
N GLY A 156 -7.72 -10.91 6.74
CA GLY A 156 -7.61 -11.00 8.18
C GLY A 156 -7.30 -9.63 8.78
N ILE A 157 -7.96 -9.31 9.88
CA ILE A 157 -7.76 -8.06 10.64
C ILE A 157 -7.00 -8.37 11.91
N ALA A 158 -5.95 -7.58 12.22
CA ALA A 158 -5.28 -7.60 13.51
C ALA A 158 -5.26 -6.18 14.09
N ASN A 159 -5.50 -6.08 15.40
CA ASN A 159 -5.57 -4.81 16.12
C ASN A 159 -4.31 -4.61 16.97
N SER A 160 -3.78 -3.41 17.02
CA SER A 160 -2.64 -3.04 17.85
C SER A 160 -2.88 -3.29 19.36
N LYS A 161 -4.14 -3.32 19.81
CA LYS A 161 -4.51 -3.66 21.19
C LYS A 161 -4.20 -5.12 21.58
N GLU A 162 -3.98 -5.99 20.59
CA GLU A 162 -3.70 -7.42 20.78
C GLU A 162 -2.18 -7.71 20.92
N LEU A 163 -1.35 -6.67 20.82
CA LEU A 163 0.11 -6.80 20.75
C LEU A 163 0.76 -6.76 22.13
N ASP A 164 1.84 -7.53 22.25
CA ASP A 164 2.71 -7.49 23.42
C ASP A 164 3.80 -6.42 23.25
N TYR A 165 3.55 -5.25 23.79
CA TYR A 165 4.46 -4.09 23.72
C TYR A 165 5.72 -4.22 24.57
N SER A 166 5.93 -5.32 25.31
CA SER A 166 7.20 -5.62 26.01
C SER A 166 8.32 -6.04 25.05
N LYS A 167 7.96 -6.47 23.84
CA LYS A 167 8.88 -6.87 22.78
C LYS A 167 9.49 -5.68 22.05
N ASP A 168 10.59 -5.91 21.33
CA ASP A 168 11.13 -4.95 20.37
C ASP A 168 10.17 -4.75 19.18
N GLU A 169 10.33 -3.62 18.47
CA GLU A 169 9.45 -3.23 17.37
C GLU A 169 9.41 -4.25 16.25
N ASP A 170 10.55 -4.86 15.90
CA ASP A 170 10.63 -5.81 14.78
C ASP A 170 9.87 -7.11 15.09
N ASN A 171 9.89 -7.56 16.33
CA ASN A 171 9.11 -8.71 16.78
C ASN A 171 7.61 -8.36 16.84
N ILE A 172 7.25 -7.17 17.28
CA ILE A 172 5.84 -6.70 17.27
C ILE A 172 5.30 -6.63 15.84
N ILE A 173 6.10 -6.12 14.87
CA ILE A 173 5.71 -6.07 13.45
C ILE A 173 5.46 -7.49 12.92
N LYS A 174 6.35 -8.42 13.21
CA LYS A 174 6.18 -9.83 12.82
C LYS A 174 4.91 -10.44 13.41
N ASP A 175 4.66 -10.18 14.70
CA ASP A 175 3.49 -10.72 15.40
C ASP A 175 2.18 -10.19 14.81
N ILE A 176 2.06 -8.89 14.53
CA ILE A 176 0.82 -8.34 13.98
C ILE A 176 0.56 -8.82 12.56
N LEU A 177 1.60 -8.85 11.70
CA LEU A 177 1.48 -9.35 10.33
C LEU A 177 1.10 -10.83 10.33
N LYS A 178 1.74 -11.64 11.18
CA LYS A 178 1.44 -13.05 11.33
C LYS A 178 0.01 -13.29 11.84
N LEU A 179 -0.45 -12.51 12.83
CA LEU A 179 -1.80 -12.62 13.35
C LEU A 179 -2.86 -12.33 12.28
N ALA A 180 -2.65 -11.30 11.47
CA ALA A 180 -3.54 -10.96 10.38
C ALA A 180 -3.52 -12.03 9.27
N ASP A 181 -2.36 -12.53 8.90
CA ASP A 181 -2.20 -13.62 7.92
C ASP A 181 -2.90 -14.91 8.38
N GLU A 182 -2.70 -15.33 9.65
CA GLU A 182 -3.40 -16.51 10.21
C GLU A 182 -4.92 -16.36 10.17
N ARG A 183 -5.46 -15.16 10.40
CA ARG A 183 -6.89 -14.87 10.33
C ARG A 183 -7.40 -14.91 8.89
N MET A 184 -6.66 -14.32 7.98
CA MET A 184 -6.93 -14.38 6.54
C MET A 184 -6.96 -15.83 6.06
N TYR A 185 -5.95 -16.62 6.43
CA TYR A 185 -5.89 -18.03 6.05
C TYR A 185 -7.07 -18.85 6.59
N LYS A 186 -7.46 -18.64 7.84
CA LYS A 186 -8.67 -19.28 8.42
C LYS A 186 -9.93 -18.93 7.64
N GLN A 187 -10.14 -17.66 7.30
CA GLN A 187 -11.28 -17.23 6.48
C GLN A 187 -11.22 -17.87 5.09
N LYS A 188 -10.07 -17.90 4.45
CA LYS A 188 -9.86 -18.54 3.14
C LYS A 188 -10.23 -20.03 3.16
N MET A 189 -9.85 -20.75 4.20
CA MET A 189 -10.17 -22.17 4.36
C MET A 189 -11.67 -22.41 4.60
N GLN A 190 -12.31 -21.58 5.42
CA GLN A 190 -13.76 -21.66 5.65
C GLN A 190 -14.56 -21.44 4.36
N ARG A 191 -14.18 -20.42 3.56
CA ARG A 191 -14.84 -20.13 2.27
C ARG A 191 -14.66 -21.27 1.26
N LYS A 192 -13.47 -21.86 1.17
CA LYS A 192 -13.20 -23.02 0.29
C LYS A 192 -13.99 -24.25 0.74
N GLY A 193 -14.09 -24.52 2.04
CA GLY A 193 -14.92 -25.60 2.58
C GLY A 193 -16.40 -25.41 2.26
N TRP A 194 -16.92 -24.20 2.34
CA TRP A 194 -18.30 -23.87 1.97
C TRP A 194 -18.60 -24.07 0.48
N SER A 195 -17.64 -23.75 -0.41
CA SER A 195 -17.82 -23.94 -1.85
C SER A 195 -17.88 -25.40 -2.29
N PHE A 196 -17.26 -26.32 -1.55
CA PHE A 196 -17.36 -27.74 -1.80
C PHE A 196 -18.75 -28.34 -1.48
N PHE A 197 -19.49 -27.73 -0.53
CA PHE A 197 -20.84 -28.20 -0.12
C PHE A 197 -21.98 -27.52 -0.89
N HIS A 198 -21.74 -26.51 -1.68
CA HIS A 198 -22.77 -25.69 -2.34
C HIS A 198 -22.54 -25.53 -3.86
N GLN A 199 -21.91 -26.51 -4.55
CA GLN A 199 -21.98 -26.54 -6.01
C GLN A 199 -23.37 -27.01 -6.41
N PRO A 200 -24.20 -26.24 -7.15
CA PRO A 200 -25.43 -26.74 -7.74
C PRO A 200 -25.07 -27.79 -8.79
N ASN A 201 -25.68 -28.96 -8.69
CA ASN A 201 -25.66 -30.03 -9.68
C ASN A 201 -26.14 -29.52 -11.03
#